data_2499c9723c38a80cbe5f7068786edbe5
#
_entry.id   2499c9723c38a80cbe5f7068786edbe5
#
_cell.length_a   1.000
_cell.length_b   1.000
_cell.length_c   1.000
_cell.angle_alpha   90.00
_cell.angle_beta   90.00
_cell.angle_gamma   90.00
#
_symmetry.space_group_name_H-M   'P 1'
#
loop_
_entity.id
_entity.type
_entity.pdbx_description
1 polymer ?
#
loop_
_entity_poly.entity_id
_entity_poly.type
_entity_poly.pdbx_seq_one_letter_code
_entity_poly.pdbx_strand_id
1 'polypeptide(L)'
;MDLYDVAVIGAGGIGASAANHLAAAGFSTILLDKGDIAGATSGRTSRLQYCGLSYFWNFRSILGALRDPAQSWRSVELARRAMRDRSRFVRETPERVRPVTFHFPLYTDGHMPVWKVRAGFRLLEMLDGGGVPLGVQVLSPAEARRDPLLRQLRAPDRLAGVLRYSEYQFDWPERICVDAALHARNNGADIATYSPVTRIMRGGDGVWEVRGTDASGRADRAIRAKSIVNAAGVWVDELSAPLGVPKLNQGAKGVNVVVRLPEEFRGVGFETITRGGEPFYLIPWDDLHYFGPRNRPQDATADGFLVSEQEIADLIEEMNHHFPALHIRRGDVLYAWAGIRPRTARAGFPAGGPGSVLHDLTDRGAPNCYAYTGGLLMTHRHAGRAIATAVAQRVAPSRSARPVPYAARQFPTEHNMPAIGEHYPSVSVSDLRHACAHEQVHTLEDLMFRRVRLGWSERMGADVAHDAARAVRDIMGWSAEAAIAQADGYVAGLRRDYGLSA
;
A
#
# COMPACT_ATOMS: atom_id res chain seq x y z
N MET A 1 -14.18 29.60 -12.30
CA MET A 1 -13.55 28.25 -12.20
C MET A 1 -12.05 28.43 -12.12
N ASP A 2 -11.44 27.87 -11.09
CA ASP A 2 -10.01 27.93 -10.91
C ASP A 2 -9.30 27.12 -12.00
N LEU A 3 -8.21 27.66 -12.52
CA LEU A 3 -7.40 27.02 -13.55
C LEU A 3 -6.07 26.53 -12.93
N TYR A 4 -5.87 25.22 -12.96
CA TYR A 4 -4.65 24.56 -12.54
C TYR A 4 -3.78 24.15 -13.74
N ASP A 5 -2.48 23.99 -13.51
CA ASP A 5 -1.63 23.35 -14.51
C ASP A 5 -1.96 21.85 -14.58
N VAL A 6 -2.19 21.20 -13.39
CA VAL A 6 -2.47 19.77 -13.30
C VAL A 6 -3.55 19.46 -12.26
N ALA A 7 -4.53 18.64 -12.65
CA ALA A 7 -5.43 17.97 -11.72
C ALA A 7 -5.03 16.50 -11.56
N VAL A 8 -4.72 16.10 -10.35
CA VAL A 8 -4.42 14.71 -9.98
C VAL A 8 -5.65 14.11 -9.30
N ILE A 9 -6.16 13.00 -9.81
CA ILE A 9 -7.38 12.35 -9.35
C ILE A 9 -6.98 11.02 -8.69
N GLY A 10 -7.28 10.89 -7.39
CA GLY A 10 -6.89 9.78 -6.52
C GLY A 10 -5.72 10.12 -5.60
N ALA A 11 -5.94 10.16 -4.28
CA ALA A 11 -4.93 10.46 -3.26
C ALA A 11 -4.33 9.21 -2.61
N GLY A 12 -4.27 8.09 -3.34
CA GLY A 12 -3.47 6.93 -2.97
C GLY A 12 -1.97 7.19 -3.12
N GLY A 13 -1.13 6.18 -2.87
CA GLY A 13 0.34 6.34 -2.91
C GLY A 13 0.87 6.95 -4.21
N ILE A 14 0.28 6.61 -5.36
CA ILE A 14 0.71 7.14 -6.67
C ILE A 14 0.29 8.60 -6.82
N GLY A 15 -0.98 8.93 -6.57
CA GLY A 15 -1.48 10.29 -6.76
C GLY A 15 -0.89 11.28 -5.75
N ALA A 16 -0.78 10.91 -4.48
CA ALA A 16 -0.12 11.74 -3.48
C ALA A 16 1.36 12.02 -3.84
N SER A 17 2.07 11.00 -4.32
CA SER A 17 3.44 11.15 -4.81
C SER A 17 3.51 12.00 -6.07
N ALA A 18 2.58 11.83 -7.01
CA ALA A 18 2.50 12.65 -8.23
C ALA A 18 2.27 14.13 -7.87
N ALA A 19 1.32 14.42 -6.98
CA ALA A 19 1.06 15.78 -6.51
C ALA A 19 2.28 16.41 -5.86
N ASN A 20 3.03 15.64 -5.01
CA ASN A 20 4.26 16.11 -4.39
C ASN A 20 5.33 16.48 -5.43
N HIS A 21 5.56 15.63 -6.42
CA HIS A 21 6.55 15.89 -7.47
C HIS A 21 6.13 17.05 -8.39
N LEU A 22 4.86 17.12 -8.75
CA LEU A 22 4.33 18.19 -9.60
C LEU A 22 4.38 19.55 -8.89
N ALA A 23 3.91 19.63 -7.65
CA ALA A 23 3.97 20.87 -6.88
C ALA A 23 5.42 21.33 -6.65
N ALA A 24 6.33 20.40 -6.33
CA ALA A 24 7.77 20.70 -6.19
C ALA A 24 8.39 21.13 -7.51
N ALA A 25 7.94 20.60 -8.66
CA ALA A 25 8.39 21.04 -9.98
C ALA A 25 7.80 22.41 -10.41
N GLY A 26 6.95 23.03 -9.58
CA GLY A 26 6.39 24.35 -9.81
C GLY A 26 5.06 24.38 -10.54
N PHE A 27 4.39 23.24 -10.74
CA PHE A 27 3.04 23.19 -11.30
C PHE A 27 2.00 23.62 -10.27
N SER A 28 1.05 24.48 -10.69
CA SER A 28 -0.19 24.70 -9.94
C SER A 28 -1.00 23.42 -9.98
N THR A 29 -1.08 22.74 -8.84
CA THR A 29 -1.60 21.37 -8.75
C THR A 29 -2.78 21.30 -7.80
N ILE A 30 -3.84 20.56 -8.18
CA ILE A 30 -4.87 20.11 -7.25
C ILE A 30 -4.89 18.59 -7.17
N LEU A 31 -4.97 18.07 -5.94
CA LEU A 31 -5.15 16.65 -5.64
C LEU A 31 -6.59 16.41 -5.17
N LEU A 32 -7.33 15.57 -5.88
CA LEU A 32 -8.73 15.25 -5.63
C LEU A 32 -8.87 13.77 -5.22
N ASP A 33 -9.67 13.47 -4.22
CA ASP A 33 -10.05 12.10 -3.89
C ASP A 33 -11.51 12.01 -3.46
N LYS A 34 -12.19 10.91 -3.79
CA LYS A 34 -13.57 10.65 -3.39
C LYS A 34 -13.73 10.32 -1.90
N GLY A 35 -12.66 9.92 -1.25
CA GLY A 35 -12.57 9.67 0.19
C GLY A 35 -11.38 10.40 0.78
N ASP A 36 -10.78 9.80 1.80
CA ASP A 36 -9.56 10.32 2.42
C ASP A 36 -8.28 9.86 1.70
N ILE A 37 -7.17 10.55 1.99
CA ILE A 37 -5.83 10.17 1.54
C ILE A 37 -5.53 8.73 1.99
N ALA A 38 -5.10 7.87 1.07
CA ALA A 38 -4.84 6.44 1.31
C ALA A 38 -6.04 5.62 1.80
N GLY A 39 -7.27 6.09 1.64
CA GLY A 39 -8.48 5.42 2.13
C GLY A 39 -8.79 4.05 1.50
N ALA A 40 -8.17 3.70 0.37
CA ALA A 40 -8.42 2.46 -0.36
C ALA A 40 -7.20 1.51 -0.33
N THR A 41 -6.77 1.01 -1.49
CA THR A 41 -5.70 0.00 -1.64
C THR A 41 -4.40 0.38 -0.93
N SER A 42 -4.02 1.66 -0.93
CA SER A 42 -2.77 2.13 -0.31
C SER A 42 -2.77 1.95 1.21
N GLY A 43 -3.92 2.07 1.87
CA GLY A 43 -4.10 1.79 3.29
C GLY A 43 -4.31 0.31 3.62
N ARG A 44 -4.49 -0.55 2.62
CA ARG A 44 -4.77 -1.98 2.79
C ARG A 44 -3.71 -2.88 2.16
N THR A 45 -2.47 -2.40 2.14
CA THR A 45 -1.33 -3.16 1.59
C THR A 45 -0.94 -4.31 2.52
N SER A 46 -0.16 -5.25 2.01
CA SER A 46 0.55 -6.25 2.84
C SER A 46 1.77 -5.65 3.58
N ARG A 47 1.93 -4.34 3.59
CA ARG A 47 2.94 -3.57 4.37
C ARG A 47 4.39 -3.99 4.17
N LEU A 48 4.69 -4.86 3.23
CA LEU A 48 6.03 -5.37 2.96
C LEU A 48 6.71 -4.58 1.85
N GLN A 49 7.98 -4.19 2.07
CA GLN A 49 8.89 -3.78 1.02
C GLN A 49 9.52 -5.02 0.41
N TYR A 50 9.04 -5.43 -0.73
CA TYR A 50 9.39 -6.67 -1.35
C TYR A 50 10.65 -6.57 -2.23
N CYS A 51 11.65 -7.44 -2.01
CA CYS A 51 12.91 -7.44 -2.79
C CYS A 51 12.75 -7.83 -4.26
N GLY A 52 11.62 -8.41 -4.63
CA GLY A 52 11.37 -8.79 -6.02
C GLY A 52 11.71 -10.24 -6.36
N LEU A 53 11.93 -11.11 -5.37
CA LEU A 53 12.27 -12.52 -5.59
C LEU A 53 11.24 -13.23 -6.49
N SER A 54 9.94 -12.94 -6.34
CA SER A 54 8.89 -13.57 -7.16
C SER A 54 8.98 -13.24 -8.65
N TYR A 55 9.65 -12.16 -9.05
CA TYR A 55 9.86 -11.89 -10.47
C TYR A 55 10.74 -12.96 -11.15
N PHE A 56 11.54 -13.70 -10.37
CA PHE A 56 12.36 -14.80 -10.86
C PHE A 56 11.70 -16.17 -10.80
N TRP A 57 10.53 -16.32 -10.20
CA TRP A 57 9.87 -17.63 -10.04
C TRP A 57 9.43 -18.26 -11.35
N ASN A 58 9.16 -17.44 -12.36
CA ASN A 58 8.88 -17.93 -13.71
C ASN A 58 10.10 -18.47 -14.46
N PHE A 59 11.30 -18.24 -13.94
CA PHE A 59 12.54 -18.85 -14.46
C PHE A 59 12.65 -20.31 -14.00
N ARG A 60 11.72 -21.17 -14.48
CA ARG A 60 11.74 -22.61 -14.16
C ARG A 60 13.01 -23.30 -14.67
N SER A 61 13.63 -22.77 -15.77
CA SER A 61 14.89 -23.24 -16.34
C SER A 61 15.59 -22.14 -17.12
N ILE A 62 16.90 -22.28 -17.31
CA ILE A 62 17.71 -21.41 -18.20
C ILE A 62 17.17 -21.44 -19.63
N LEU A 63 16.77 -22.62 -20.11
CA LEU A 63 16.13 -22.81 -21.43
C LEU A 63 14.79 -22.07 -21.53
N GLY A 64 14.00 -22.03 -20.44
CA GLY A 64 12.75 -21.23 -20.38
C GLY A 64 13.03 -19.73 -20.47
N ALA A 65 14.08 -19.25 -19.83
CA ALA A 65 14.51 -17.85 -19.92
C ALA A 65 15.00 -17.46 -21.31
N LEU A 66 15.64 -18.38 -22.02
CA LEU A 66 16.10 -18.18 -23.41
C LEU A 66 14.96 -18.25 -24.44
N ARG A 67 13.85 -18.90 -24.13
CA ARG A 67 12.67 -18.96 -25.02
C ARG A 67 11.90 -17.64 -25.12
N ASP A 68 11.89 -16.84 -24.07
CA ASP A 68 11.32 -15.48 -24.07
C ASP A 68 12.29 -14.49 -23.42
N PRO A 69 13.31 -14.04 -24.17
CA PRO A 69 14.31 -13.11 -23.65
C PRO A 69 13.72 -11.75 -23.29
N ALA A 70 12.66 -11.31 -23.97
CA ALA A 70 12.00 -10.04 -23.68
C ALA A 70 11.27 -10.08 -22.30
N GLN A 71 10.59 -11.18 -21.99
CA GLN A 71 9.95 -11.36 -20.67
C GLN A 71 11.01 -11.51 -19.58
N SER A 72 12.08 -12.23 -19.84
CA SER A 72 13.19 -12.41 -18.92
C SER A 72 13.84 -11.07 -18.58
N TRP A 73 14.14 -10.26 -19.57
CA TRP A 73 14.68 -8.91 -19.37
C TRP A 73 13.74 -8.01 -18.54
N ARG A 74 12.44 -8.05 -18.83
CA ARG A 74 11.43 -7.31 -18.04
C ARG A 74 11.42 -7.74 -16.58
N SER A 75 11.52 -9.04 -16.30
CA SER A 75 11.57 -9.55 -14.92
C SER A 75 12.81 -9.06 -14.18
N VAL A 76 13.97 -9.06 -14.84
CA VAL A 76 15.22 -8.52 -14.29
C VAL A 76 15.10 -7.01 -14.01
N GLU A 77 14.53 -6.25 -14.94
CA GLU A 77 14.35 -4.80 -14.75
C GLU A 77 13.36 -4.48 -13.63
N LEU A 78 12.28 -5.26 -13.49
CA LEU A 78 11.35 -5.12 -12.38
C LEU A 78 12.01 -5.42 -11.03
N ALA A 79 12.81 -6.49 -10.95
CA ALA A 79 13.57 -6.86 -9.77
C ALA A 79 14.61 -5.78 -9.41
N ARG A 80 15.37 -5.30 -10.42
CA ARG A 80 16.32 -4.19 -10.25
C ARG A 80 15.66 -2.92 -9.71
N ARG A 81 14.52 -2.56 -10.27
CA ARG A 81 13.74 -1.40 -9.81
C ARG A 81 13.25 -1.61 -8.38
N ALA A 82 12.68 -2.77 -8.07
CA ALA A 82 12.21 -3.10 -6.72
C ALA A 82 13.34 -2.95 -5.69
N MET A 83 14.51 -3.55 -5.94
CA MET A 83 15.67 -3.47 -5.05
C MET A 83 16.16 -2.03 -4.86
N ARG A 84 16.28 -1.26 -5.94
CA ARG A 84 16.74 0.13 -5.87
C ARG A 84 15.76 1.06 -5.17
N ASP A 85 14.46 0.91 -5.44
CA ASP A 85 13.43 1.71 -4.77
C ASP A 85 13.33 1.34 -3.29
N ARG A 86 13.46 0.05 -2.94
CA ARG A 86 13.60 -0.43 -1.55
C ARG A 86 14.76 0.25 -0.83
N SER A 87 15.96 0.13 -1.40
CA SER A 87 17.18 0.68 -0.78
C SER A 87 17.14 2.19 -0.66
N ARG A 88 16.62 2.87 -1.67
CA ARG A 88 16.43 4.32 -1.64
C ARG A 88 15.45 4.72 -0.54
N PHE A 89 14.30 4.06 -0.46
CA PHE A 89 13.29 4.38 0.54
C PHE A 89 13.80 4.18 1.97
N VAL A 90 14.50 3.07 2.24
CA VAL A 90 15.10 2.79 3.55
C VAL A 90 16.10 3.87 3.96
N ARG A 91 16.88 4.41 3.01
CA ARG A 91 17.86 5.47 3.28
C ARG A 91 17.23 6.85 3.44
N GLU A 92 16.22 7.17 2.63
CA GLU A 92 15.61 8.51 2.58
C GLU A 92 14.52 8.70 3.66
N THR A 93 13.90 7.61 4.15
CA THR A 93 12.81 7.69 5.14
C THR A 93 12.86 6.49 6.10
N PRO A 94 13.94 6.32 6.86
CA PRO A 94 14.14 5.21 7.78
C PRO A 94 13.05 5.14 8.86
N GLU A 95 12.43 6.28 9.21
CA GLU A 95 11.38 6.38 10.24
C GLU A 95 10.06 5.72 9.81
N ARG A 96 9.90 5.39 8.53
CA ARG A 96 8.68 4.77 7.98
C ARG A 96 8.84 3.29 7.65
N VAL A 97 9.97 2.69 8.04
CA VAL A 97 10.25 1.28 7.79
C VAL A 97 10.88 0.62 9.00
N ARG A 98 10.64 -0.67 9.14
CA ARG A 98 11.27 -1.53 10.15
C ARG A 98 11.93 -2.72 9.46
N PRO A 99 13.13 -3.14 9.88
CA PRO A 99 13.71 -4.37 9.40
C PRO A 99 12.94 -5.57 9.96
N VAL A 100 12.75 -6.59 9.15
CA VAL A 100 12.14 -7.86 9.55
C VAL A 100 13.01 -8.99 9.04
N THR A 101 13.34 -9.93 9.93
CA THR A 101 14.04 -11.16 9.56
C THR A 101 13.04 -12.16 9.03
N PHE A 102 13.24 -12.60 7.79
CA PHE A 102 12.44 -13.64 7.15
C PHE A 102 13.17 -14.96 7.09
N HIS A 103 12.39 -16.04 7.25
CA HIS A 103 12.80 -17.40 7.02
C HIS A 103 12.06 -17.98 5.82
N PHE A 104 12.79 -18.54 4.88
CA PHE A 104 12.23 -19.19 3.70
C PHE A 104 12.61 -20.68 3.70
N PRO A 105 11.72 -21.57 4.20
CA PRO A 105 11.98 -22.98 4.24
C PRO A 105 11.93 -23.60 2.85
N LEU A 106 12.90 -24.42 2.52
CA LEU A 106 13.00 -25.19 1.30
C LEU A 106 13.01 -26.69 1.62
N TYR A 107 12.21 -27.44 0.89
CA TYR A 107 11.99 -28.86 1.12
C TYR A 107 12.63 -29.72 0.03
N THR A 108 13.04 -30.95 0.36
CA THR A 108 13.68 -31.90 -0.56
C THR A 108 12.74 -32.35 -1.68
N ASP A 109 11.43 -32.34 -1.42
CA ASP A 109 10.36 -32.64 -2.38
C ASP A 109 9.82 -31.37 -3.11
N GLY A 110 10.42 -30.21 -2.83
CA GLY A 110 10.03 -28.94 -3.45
C GLY A 110 10.68 -28.70 -4.80
N HIS A 111 10.04 -27.85 -5.59
CA HIS A 111 10.51 -27.52 -6.95
C HIS A 111 11.69 -26.53 -7.00
N MET A 112 12.13 -26.01 -5.85
CA MET A 112 13.20 -25.01 -5.77
C MET A 112 14.34 -25.49 -4.87
N PRO A 113 15.47 -25.91 -5.46
CA PRO A 113 16.64 -26.28 -4.69
C PRO A 113 17.30 -25.06 -4.04
N VAL A 114 17.90 -25.25 -2.86
CA VAL A 114 18.54 -24.21 -2.04
C VAL A 114 19.52 -23.34 -2.84
N TRP A 115 20.38 -23.98 -3.67
CA TRP A 115 21.37 -23.25 -4.47
C TRP A 115 20.75 -22.27 -5.45
N LYS A 116 19.59 -22.62 -6.05
CA LYS A 116 18.90 -21.78 -7.03
C LYS A 116 18.30 -20.53 -6.37
N VAL A 117 17.65 -20.71 -5.22
CA VAL A 117 17.09 -19.59 -4.47
C VAL A 117 18.20 -18.67 -3.95
N ARG A 118 19.30 -19.25 -3.43
CA ARG A 118 20.49 -18.49 -3.02
C ARG A 118 21.09 -17.68 -4.18
N ALA A 119 21.18 -18.27 -5.39
CA ALA A 119 21.64 -17.57 -6.58
C ALA A 119 20.70 -16.41 -6.96
N GLY A 120 19.38 -16.60 -6.82
CA GLY A 120 18.38 -15.54 -7.04
C GLY A 120 18.59 -14.36 -6.09
N PHE A 121 18.78 -14.59 -4.81
CA PHE A 121 19.08 -13.54 -3.83
C PHE A 121 20.40 -12.80 -4.13
N ARG A 122 21.45 -13.52 -4.49
CA ARG A 122 22.71 -12.88 -4.90
C ARG A 122 22.53 -11.99 -6.14
N LEU A 123 21.74 -12.45 -7.10
CA LEU A 123 21.42 -11.65 -8.28
C LEU A 123 20.66 -10.37 -7.88
N LEU A 124 19.70 -10.46 -6.95
CA LEU A 124 18.99 -9.29 -6.43
C LEU A 124 19.96 -8.28 -5.80
N GLU A 125 20.87 -8.71 -4.95
CA GLU A 125 21.88 -7.83 -4.33
C GLU A 125 22.80 -7.17 -5.37
N MET A 126 23.20 -7.91 -6.41
CA MET A 126 23.97 -7.38 -7.54
C MET A 126 23.16 -6.31 -8.32
N LEU A 127 21.89 -6.54 -8.55
CA LEU A 127 20.99 -5.60 -9.26
C LEU A 127 20.74 -4.31 -8.48
N ASP A 128 20.83 -4.35 -7.15
CA ASP A 128 20.72 -3.18 -6.27
C ASP A 128 21.96 -2.25 -6.41
N GLY A 129 23.10 -2.79 -6.75
CA GLY A 129 24.33 -2.01 -6.98
C GLY A 129 24.92 -1.39 -5.71
N GLY A 130 24.95 -2.14 -4.60
CA GLY A 130 25.49 -1.68 -3.32
C GLY A 130 24.49 -0.92 -2.46
N GLY A 131 23.21 -1.22 -2.60
CA GLY A 131 22.12 -0.69 -1.78
C GLY A 131 22.09 -1.24 -0.35
N VAL A 132 20.88 -1.47 0.16
CA VAL A 132 20.66 -2.07 1.48
C VAL A 132 20.67 -3.60 1.37
N PRO A 133 21.65 -4.30 1.97
CA PRO A 133 21.82 -5.73 1.77
C PRO A 133 20.63 -6.54 2.30
N LEU A 134 20.38 -7.69 1.68
CA LEU A 134 19.42 -8.69 2.18
C LEU A 134 20.05 -9.57 3.27
N GLY A 135 21.38 -9.66 3.32
CA GLY A 135 22.10 -10.37 4.36
C GLY A 135 21.80 -11.89 4.40
N VAL A 136 21.69 -12.51 3.24
CA VAL A 136 21.21 -13.89 3.09
C VAL A 136 22.15 -14.90 3.72
N GLN A 137 21.61 -15.70 4.63
CA GLN A 137 22.25 -16.85 5.26
C GLN A 137 21.48 -18.11 4.92
N VAL A 138 22.18 -19.23 4.85
CA VAL A 138 21.56 -20.54 4.62
C VAL A 138 21.78 -21.38 5.88
N LEU A 139 20.71 -21.74 6.54
CA LEU A 139 20.70 -22.67 7.65
C LEU A 139 20.60 -24.10 7.09
N SER A 140 21.49 -24.96 7.55
CA SER A 140 21.45 -26.38 7.20
C SER A 140 20.23 -27.06 7.85
N PRO A 141 19.81 -28.23 7.35
CA PRO A 141 18.74 -29.00 7.98
C PRO A 141 19.00 -29.31 9.47
N ALA A 142 20.27 -29.52 9.84
CA ALA A 142 20.64 -29.78 11.23
C ALA A 142 20.48 -28.55 12.13
N GLU A 143 20.85 -27.36 11.65
CA GLU A 143 20.63 -26.09 12.35
C GLU A 143 19.15 -25.79 12.48
N ALA A 144 18.38 -25.94 11.39
CA ALA A 144 16.94 -25.71 11.39
C ALA A 144 16.20 -26.62 12.39
N ARG A 145 16.57 -27.89 12.49
CA ARG A 145 15.97 -28.82 13.49
C ARG A 145 16.29 -28.47 14.94
N ARG A 146 17.41 -27.78 15.21
CA ARG A 146 17.77 -27.32 16.56
C ARG A 146 17.07 -26.02 16.95
N ASP A 147 16.61 -25.25 15.97
CA ASP A 147 15.92 -24.01 16.22
C ASP A 147 14.48 -24.28 16.70
N PRO A 148 14.09 -23.79 17.90
CA PRO A 148 12.76 -24.03 18.46
C PRO A 148 11.59 -23.57 17.58
N LEU A 149 11.82 -22.52 16.78
CA LEU A 149 10.83 -21.99 15.88
C LEU A 149 10.73 -22.81 14.59
N LEU A 150 11.88 -23.11 13.95
CA LEU A 150 11.92 -23.79 12.66
C LEU A 150 11.49 -25.26 12.75
N ARG A 151 11.64 -25.90 13.91
CA ARG A 151 11.13 -27.26 14.13
C ARG A 151 9.60 -27.35 14.16
N GLN A 152 8.88 -26.23 14.28
CA GLN A 152 7.42 -26.19 14.20
C GLN A 152 6.91 -26.18 12.75
N LEU A 153 7.81 -26.02 11.77
CA LEU A 153 7.47 -26.12 10.35
C LEU A 153 6.98 -27.55 10.02
N ARG A 154 6.14 -27.65 8.99
CA ARG A 154 5.73 -28.95 8.44
C ARG A 154 6.95 -29.78 8.05
N ALA A 155 6.85 -31.09 8.22
CA ALA A 155 7.83 -32.06 7.74
C ALA A 155 9.31 -31.64 7.98
N PRO A 156 9.75 -31.38 9.23
CA PRO A 156 11.08 -30.85 9.51
C PRO A 156 12.21 -31.78 9.03
N ASP A 157 11.94 -33.08 8.90
CA ASP A 157 12.88 -34.06 8.36
C ASP A 157 13.09 -33.96 6.85
N ARG A 158 12.18 -33.29 6.14
CA ARG A 158 12.27 -33.04 4.71
C ARG A 158 12.84 -31.67 4.36
N LEU A 159 13.25 -30.87 5.34
CA LEU A 159 13.91 -29.60 5.07
C LEU A 159 15.24 -29.83 4.35
N ALA A 160 15.40 -29.22 3.17
CA ALA A 160 16.66 -29.16 2.43
C ALA A 160 17.55 -28.03 2.97
N GLY A 161 16.95 -27.01 3.58
CA GLY A 161 17.58 -25.85 4.20
C GLY A 161 16.57 -24.74 4.43
N VAL A 162 16.98 -23.72 5.19
CA VAL A 162 16.19 -22.51 5.40
C VAL A 162 17.05 -21.30 5.05
N LEU A 163 16.57 -20.45 4.14
CA LEU A 163 17.22 -19.17 3.91
C LEU A 163 16.69 -18.16 4.92
N ARG A 164 17.61 -17.49 5.61
CA ARG A 164 17.34 -16.37 6.51
C ARG A 164 17.85 -15.10 5.86
N TYR A 165 17.00 -14.05 5.75
CA TYR A 165 17.36 -12.80 5.12
C TYR A 165 16.56 -11.64 5.73
N SER A 166 16.98 -10.41 5.45
CA SER A 166 16.36 -9.19 5.97
C SER A 166 15.55 -8.48 4.90
N GLU A 167 14.29 -8.28 5.17
CA GLU A 167 13.41 -7.38 4.44
C GLU A 167 13.04 -6.18 5.29
N TYR A 168 12.28 -5.27 4.70
CA TYR A 168 11.72 -4.13 5.41
C TYR A 168 10.21 -4.14 5.33
N GLN A 169 9.59 -3.80 6.43
CA GLN A 169 8.16 -3.59 6.53
C GLN A 169 7.88 -2.10 6.61
N PHE A 170 6.84 -1.64 5.93
CA PHE A 170 6.31 -0.31 6.17
C PHE A 170 5.69 -0.24 7.56
N ASP A 171 6.19 0.63 8.39
CA ASP A 171 5.62 0.85 9.71
C ASP A 171 4.20 1.42 9.62
N TRP A 172 4.00 2.34 8.69
CA TRP A 172 2.73 3.04 8.53
C TRP A 172 2.53 3.50 7.07
N PRO A 173 2.06 2.61 6.18
CA PRO A 173 1.95 2.92 4.74
C PRO A 173 0.99 4.07 4.44
N GLU A 174 -0.08 4.22 5.19
CA GLU A 174 -1.04 5.32 5.05
C GLU A 174 -0.36 6.66 5.30
N ARG A 175 0.48 6.73 6.32
CA ARG A 175 1.20 7.95 6.68
C ARG A 175 2.17 8.39 5.59
N ILE A 176 2.77 7.46 4.86
CA ILE A 176 3.61 7.77 3.69
C ILE A 176 2.83 8.56 2.65
N CYS A 177 1.58 8.18 2.40
CA CYS A 177 0.71 8.88 1.46
C CYS A 177 0.29 10.24 2.00
N VAL A 178 -0.06 10.32 3.29
CA VAL A 178 -0.40 11.57 3.98
C VAL A 178 0.79 12.52 3.95
N ASP A 179 1.99 12.06 4.30
CA ASP A 179 3.21 12.87 4.26
C ASP A 179 3.45 13.46 2.87
N ALA A 180 3.30 12.64 1.81
CA ALA A 180 3.47 13.08 0.44
C ALA A 180 2.44 14.15 0.03
N ALA A 181 1.15 13.96 0.38
CA ALA A 181 0.10 14.92 0.11
C ALA A 181 0.32 16.25 0.86
N LEU A 182 0.67 16.18 2.15
CA LEU A 182 0.96 17.37 2.95
C LEU A 182 2.21 18.12 2.48
N HIS A 183 3.22 17.41 1.97
CA HIS A 183 4.37 18.03 1.31
C HIS A 183 3.95 18.73 0.01
N ALA A 184 3.07 18.14 -0.79
CA ALA A 184 2.50 18.81 -1.96
C ALA A 184 1.80 20.11 -1.56
N ARG A 185 0.97 20.08 -0.50
CA ARG A 185 0.30 21.27 0.04
C ARG A 185 1.30 22.36 0.47
N ASN A 186 2.35 21.98 1.18
CA ASN A 186 3.39 22.93 1.59
C ASN A 186 4.15 23.56 0.40
N ASN A 187 4.17 22.88 -0.74
CA ASN A 187 4.68 23.38 -2.01
C ASN A 187 3.59 24.11 -2.85
N GLY A 188 2.44 24.36 -2.26
CA GLY A 188 1.36 25.16 -2.87
C GLY A 188 0.38 24.37 -3.72
N ALA A 189 0.27 23.07 -3.56
CA ALA A 189 -0.84 22.30 -4.11
C ALA A 189 -2.09 22.45 -3.26
N ASP A 190 -3.26 22.44 -3.90
CA ASP A 190 -4.53 22.28 -3.22
C ASP A 190 -4.85 20.79 -3.04
N ILE A 191 -5.48 20.44 -1.91
CA ILE A 191 -5.94 19.08 -1.64
C ILE A 191 -7.44 19.14 -1.35
N ALA A 192 -8.22 18.30 -2.03
CA ALA A 192 -9.65 18.17 -1.85
C ALA A 192 -10.02 16.69 -1.68
N THR A 193 -10.04 16.24 -0.43
CA THR A 193 -10.57 14.93 -0.02
C THR A 193 -12.09 14.98 0.03
N TYR A 194 -12.74 13.80 0.03
CA TYR A 194 -14.22 13.67 -0.02
C TYR A 194 -14.85 14.47 -1.18
N SER A 195 -14.11 14.57 -2.29
CA SER A 195 -14.50 15.32 -3.48
C SER A 195 -14.49 14.40 -4.70
N PRO A 196 -15.49 13.51 -4.84
CA PRO A 196 -15.55 12.56 -5.94
C PRO A 196 -15.63 13.27 -7.28
N VAL A 197 -14.71 12.91 -8.17
CA VAL A 197 -14.75 13.32 -9.58
C VAL A 197 -15.65 12.35 -10.33
N THR A 198 -16.71 12.88 -10.93
CA THR A 198 -17.70 12.10 -11.68
C THR A 198 -17.48 12.16 -13.19
N ARG A 199 -16.83 13.22 -13.67
CA ARG A 199 -16.63 13.44 -15.10
C ARG A 199 -15.40 14.31 -15.37
N ILE A 200 -14.68 13.95 -16.44
CA ILE A 200 -13.65 14.80 -17.06
C ILE A 200 -14.01 15.02 -18.52
N MET A 201 -13.90 16.25 -18.99
CA MET A 201 -14.24 16.63 -20.36
C MET A 201 -13.21 17.61 -20.87
N ARG A 202 -12.91 17.55 -22.16
CA ARG A 202 -12.03 18.52 -22.80
C ARG A 202 -12.86 19.65 -23.41
N GLY A 203 -12.59 20.91 -23.04
CA GLY A 203 -13.21 22.10 -23.63
C GLY A 203 -12.70 22.39 -25.03
N GLY A 204 -13.45 23.22 -25.77
CA GLY A 204 -13.04 23.65 -27.11
C GLY A 204 -11.75 24.45 -27.15
N ASP A 205 -11.35 25.04 -26.03
CA ASP A 205 -10.06 25.74 -25.82
C ASP A 205 -8.89 24.83 -25.49
N GLY A 206 -9.12 23.51 -25.44
CA GLY A 206 -8.10 22.52 -25.17
C GLY A 206 -7.81 22.30 -23.69
N VAL A 207 -8.48 22.99 -22.77
CA VAL A 207 -8.37 22.82 -21.33
C VAL A 207 -9.37 21.78 -20.86
N TRP A 208 -8.97 20.98 -19.87
CA TRP A 208 -9.85 20.00 -19.26
C TRP A 208 -10.76 20.64 -18.21
N GLU A 209 -12.01 20.26 -18.21
CA GLU A 209 -12.97 20.52 -17.15
C GLU A 209 -13.15 19.24 -16.32
N VAL A 210 -12.98 19.36 -15.01
CA VAL A 210 -13.16 18.29 -14.03
C VAL A 210 -14.38 18.62 -13.21
N ARG A 211 -15.38 17.75 -13.24
CA ARG A 211 -16.63 17.90 -12.48
C ARG A 211 -16.79 16.81 -11.43
N GLY A 212 -17.39 17.19 -10.33
CA GLY A 212 -17.69 16.30 -9.21
C GLY A 212 -18.50 17.04 -8.15
N THR A 213 -18.44 16.55 -6.93
CA THR A 213 -19.05 17.23 -5.78
C THR A 213 -17.97 17.67 -4.79
N ASP A 214 -18.33 18.60 -3.93
CA ASP A 214 -17.49 18.98 -2.79
C ASP A 214 -17.59 17.95 -1.63
N ALA A 215 -16.83 18.19 -0.56
CA ALA A 215 -16.82 17.31 0.62
C ALA A 215 -18.19 17.23 1.34
N SER A 216 -19.11 18.14 1.12
CA SER A 216 -20.46 18.08 1.66
C SER A 216 -21.37 17.15 0.85
N GLY A 217 -20.95 16.79 -0.38
CA GLY A 217 -21.76 16.05 -1.34
C GLY A 217 -22.96 16.80 -1.89
N ARG A 218 -23.09 18.10 -1.54
CA ARG A 218 -24.27 18.93 -1.85
C ARG A 218 -24.01 19.98 -2.92
N ALA A 219 -22.76 20.44 -3.03
CA ALA A 219 -22.39 21.45 -4.01
C ALA A 219 -21.62 20.85 -5.18
N ASP A 220 -21.98 21.23 -6.41
CA ASP A 220 -21.21 20.88 -7.59
C ASP A 220 -19.84 21.56 -7.53
N ARG A 221 -18.80 20.77 -7.72
CA ARG A 221 -17.43 21.24 -7.90
C ARG A 221 -17.08 21.18 -9.39
N ALA A 222 -16.61 22.28 -9.91
CA ALA A 222 -16.04 22.34 -11.26
C ALA A 222 -14.71 23.10 -11.21
N ILE A 223 -13.67 22.48 -11.74
CA ILE A 223 -12.34 23.09 -11.90
C ILE A 223 -11.86 22.90 -13.34
N ARG A 224 -10.85 23.68 -13.73
CA ARG A 224 -10.19 23.56 -15.02
C ARG A 224 -8.72 23.19 -14.83
N ALA A 225 -8.17 22.37 -15.73
CA ALA A 225 -6.76 21.98 -15.68
C ALA A 225 -6.19 21.81 -17.11
N LYS A 226 -4.92 22.20 -17.29
CA LYS A 226 -4.21 22.01 -18.56
C LYS A 226 -3.85 20.54 -18.79
N SER A 227 -3.68 19.77 -17.71
CA SER A 227 -3.37 18.35 -17.74
C SER A 227 -4.14 17.59 -16.67
N ILE A 228 -4.47 16.32 -16.96
CA ILE A 228 -5.11 15.38 -16.05
C ILE A 228 -4.16 14.23 -15.75
N VAL A 229 -4.04 13.87 -14.47
CA VAL A 229 -3.39 12.64 -14.00
C VAL A 229 -4.44 11.78 -13.30
N ASN A 230 -4.91 10.74 -13.99
CA ASN A 230 -5.81 9.75 -13.43
C ASN A 230 -5.00 8.69 -12.65
N ALA A 231 -4.89 8.88 -11.35
CA ALA A 231 -4.26 7.98 -10.38
C ALA A 231 -5.30 7.29 -9.47
N ALA A 232 -6.53 7.10 -9.97
CA ALA A 232 -7.67 6.55 -9.23
C ALA A 232 -7.54 5.04 -8.91
N GLY A 233 -6.36 4.44 -9.10
CA GLY A 233 -6.07 3.06 -8.72
C GLY A 233 -6.99 2.08 -9.43
N VAL A 234 -7.72 1.27 -8.66
CA VAL A 234 -8.64 0.26 -9.22
C VAL A 234 -9.85 0.86 -9.95
N TRP A 235 -10.14 2.14 -9.75
CA TRP A 235 -11.22 2.90 -10.42
C TRP A 235 -10.74 3.72 -11.62
N VAL A 236 -9.52 3.52 -12.09
CA VAL A 236 -8.94 4.28 -13.22
C VAL A 236 -9.81 4.20 -14.49
N ASP A 237 -10.47 3.07 -14.71
CA ASP A 237 -11.32 2.86 -15.88
C ASP A 237 -12.64 3.64 -15.80
N GLU A 238 -13.15 3.96 -14.61
CA GLU A 238 -14.38 4.78 -14.46
C GLU A 238 -14.25 6.16 -15.11
N LEU A 239 -13.06 6.75 -15.06
CA LEU A 239 -12.77 8.03 -15.66
C LEU A 239 -12.18 7.93 -17.07
N SER A 240 -11.54 6.82 -17.41
CA SER A 240 -10.88 6.63 -18.71
C SER A 240 -11.82 6.06 -19.78
N ALA A 241 -12.77 5.18 -19.41
CA ALA A 241 -13.70 4.57 -20.36
C ALA A 241 -14.61 5.60 -21.08
N PRO A 242 -15.15 6.64 -20.39
CA PRO A 242 -15.93 7.69 -21.08
C PRO A 242 -15.15 8.47 -22.13
N LEU A 243 -13.81 8.42 -22.10
CA LEU A 243 -12.93 9.01 -23.11
C LEU A 243 -12.64 8.07 -24.29
N GLY A 244 -13.31 6.90 -24.36
CA GLY A 244 -13.05 5.89 -25.40
C GLY A 244 -11.79 5.06 -25.15
N VAL A 245 -11.20 5.11 -23.96
CA VAL A 245 -9.99 4.35 -23.61
C VAL A 245 -10.38 2.91 -23.26
N PRO A 246 -9.74 1.88 -23.83
CA PRO A 246 -9.96 0.49 -23.46
C PRO A 246 -9.59 0.23 -21.99
N LYS A 247 -10.10 -0.87 -21.42
CA LYS A 247 -9.82 -1.28 -20.05
C LYS A 247 -8.31 -1.27 -19.76
N LEU A 248 -7.89 -0.48 -18.76
CA LEU A 248 -6.50 -0.30 -18.35
C LEU A 248 -6.14 -1.15 -17.12
N ASN A 249 -7.13 -1.42 -16.27
CA ASN A 249 -6.92 -2.05 -14.98
C ASN A 249 -7.57 -3.43 -14.90
N GLN A 250 -6.86 -4.36 -14.25
CA GLN A 250 -7.38 -5.63 -13.78
C GLN A 250 -7.15 -5.72 -12.28
N GLY A 251 -8.22 -5.75 -11.49
CA GLY A 251 -8.13 -5.84 -10.04
C GLY A 251 -7.66 -7.23 -9.58
N ALA A 252 -6.88 -7.26 -8.51
CA ALA A 252 -6.50 -8.49 -7.83
C ALA A 252 -6.66 -8.30 -6.32
N LYS A 253 -7.67 -8.95 -5.74
CA LYS A 253 -7.93 -8.94 -4.30
C LYS A 253 -6.90 -9.79 -3.57
N GLY A 254 -6.33 -9.24 -2.48
CA GLY A 254 -5.50 -9.95 -1.53
C GLY A 254 -6.06 -9.79 -0.12
N VAL A 255 -6.12 -10.88 0.64
CA VAL A 255 -6.65 -10.92 2.01
C VAL A 255 -5.54 -11.24 2.99
N ASN A 256 -5.54 -10.58 4.15
CA ASN A 256 -4.64 -10.86 5.27
C ASN A 256 -5.46 -11.08 6.54
N VAL A 257 -4.99 -12.00 7.38
CA VAL A 257 -5.64 -12.39 8.64
C VAL A 257 -4.68 -12.13 9.79
N VAL A 258 -5.15 -11.49 10.86
CA VAL A 258 -4.35 -11.13 12.04
C VAL A 258 -4.63 -12.09 13.20
N VAL A 259 -3.55 -12.54 13.81
CA VAL A 259 -3.58 -13.44 14.96
C VAL A 259 -2.51 -13.03 15.98
N ARG A 260 -2.66 -13.50 17.22
CA ARG A 260 -1.58 -13.54 18.20
C ARG A 260 -0.94 -14.92 18.19
N LEU A 261 0.37 -14.97 17.96
CA LEU A 261 1.15 -16.19 17.98
C LEU A 261 1.96 -16.31 19.28
N PRO A 262 2.47 -17.53 19.62
CA PRO A 262 3.38 -17.75 20.73
C PRO A 262 4.62 -16.83 20.66
N GLU A 263 5.22 -16.57 21.83
CA GLU A 263 6.32 -15.60 22.01
C GLU A 263 7.55 -15.89 21.11
N GLU A 264 7.81 -17.16 20.82
CA GLU A 264 8.93 -17.58 19.96
C GLU A 264 8.80 -17.08 18.50
N PHE A 265 7.60 -16.68 18.06
CA PHE A 265 7.36 -16.08 16.75
C PHE A 265 7.59 -14.57 16.72
N ARG A 266 7.72 -13.91 17.87
CA ARG A 266 7.76 -12.46 17.97
C ARG A 266 8.86 -11.86 17.11
N GLY A 267 8.48 -10.90 16.24
CA GLY A 267 9.40 -10.20 15.36
C GLY A 267 9.97 -11.04 14.20
N VAL A 268 9.51 -12.28 14.03
CA VAL A 268 10.00 -13.20 12.99
C VAL A 268 8.99 -13.31 11.86
N GLY A 269 9.49 -13.20 10.63
CA GLY A 269 8.70 -13.39 9.41
C GLY A 269 9.02 -14.71 8.72
N PHE A 270 8.04 -15.23 7.99
CA PHE A 270 8.22 -16.36 7.09
C PHE A 270 7.71 -16.01 5.70
N GLU A 271 8.48 -16.36 4.70
CA GLU A 271 8.04 -16.45 3.32
C GLU A 271 7.99 -17.91 2.92
N THR A 272 6.91 -18.32 2.30
CA THR A 272 6.76 -19.70 1.81
C THR A 272 5.90 -19.69 0.55
N ILE A 273 5.60 -20.86 0.02
CA ILE A 273 4.79 -21.03 -1.17
C ILE A 273 3.56 -21.85 -0.80
N THR A 274 2.38 -21.34 -1.13
CA THR A 274 1.12 -22.08 -0.97
C THR A 274 1.13 -23.41 -1.73
N ARG A 275 0.23 -24.31 -1.37
CA ARG A 275 -0.04 -25.53 -2.15
C ARG A 275 -0.39 -25.23 -3.63
N GLY A 276 -0.94 -24.04 -3.89
CA GLY A 276 -1.22 -23.55 -5.26
C GLY A 276 -0.03 -22.94 -5.99
N GLY A 277 1.14 -22.84 -5.35
CA GLY A 277 2.35 -22.29 -5.97
C GLY A 277 2.48 -20.76 -5.90
N GLU A 278 1.68 -20.09 -5.08
CA GLU A 278 1.72 -18.63 -4.87
C GLU A 278 2.55 -18.27 -3.63
N PRO A 279 3.15 -17.07 -3.57
CA PRO A 279 3.81 -16.56 -2.37
C PRO A 279 2.83 -16.44 -1.21
N PHE A 280 3.27 -16.86 -0.04
CA PHE A 280 2.55 -16.77 1.21
C PHE A 280 3.49 -16.26 2.31
N TYR A 281 3.01 -15.32 3.10
CA TYR A 281 3.82 -14.67 4.13
C TYR A 281 3.15 -14.79 5.49
N LEU A 282 3.95 -15.03 6.52
CA LEU A 282 3.66 -14.72 7.91
C LEU A 282 4.53 -13.54 8.29
N ILE A 283 3.92 -12.44 8.70
CA ILE A 283 4.61 -11.16 8.91
C ILE A 283 4.34 -10.67 10.33
N PRO A 284 5.38 -10.32 11.11
CA PRO A 284 5.21 -9.76 12.45
C PRO A 284 4.61 -8.36 12.36
N TRP A 285 3.75 -8.03 13.33
CA TRP A 285 3.09 -6.74 13.42
C TRP A 285 2.94 -6.31 14.88
N ASP A 286 3.89 -5.55 15.39
CA ASP A 286 4.08 -5.30 16.81
C ASP A 286 4.14 -6.63 17.58
N ASP A 287 3.21 -6.89 18.52
CA ASP A 287 3.12 -8.17 19.26
C ASP A 287 2.20 -9.20 18.58
N LEU A 288 1.73 -8.88 17.37
CA LEU A 288 0.85 -9.72 16.57
C LEU A 288 1.56 -10.26 15.34
N HIS A 289 0.85 -11.07 14.59
CA HIS A 289 1.23 -11.49 13.25
C HIS A 289 0.03 -11.41 12.31
N TYR A 290 0.31 -11.20 11.04
CA TYR A 290 -0.67 -11.43 10.00
C TYR A 290 -0.10 -12.33 8.92
N PHE A 291 -0.97 -13.08 8.27
CA PHE A 291 -0.60 -13.98 7.19
C PHE A 291 -1.51 -13.83 5.99
N GLY A 292 -0.94 -14.15 4.82
CA GLY A 292 -1.50 -13.96 3.50
C GLY A 292 -0.43 -13.48 2.51
N PRO A 293 -0.81 -12.85 1.41
CA PRO A 293 -2.17 -12.80 0.89
C PRO A 293 -2.50 -14.05 0.05
N ARG A 294 -3.79 -14.36 -0.09
CA ARG A 294 -4.28 -15.18 -1.19
C ARG A 294 -4.86 -14.24 -2.24
N ASN A 295 -4.36 -14.35 -3.48
CA ASN A 295 -4.74 -13.44 -4.54
C ASN A 295 -5.83 -14.05 -5.43
N ARG A 296 -6.89 -13.27 -5.71
CA ARG A 296 -7.94 -13.64 -6.67
C ARG A 296 -8.21 -12.47 -7.61
N PRO A 297 -8.48 -12.71 -8.90
CA PRO A 297 -9.00 -11.66 -9.79
C PRO A 297 -10.29 -11.08 -9.19
N GLN A 298 -10.36 -9.76 -9.10
CA GLN A 298 -11.50 -9.05 -8.51
C GLN A 298 -11.63 -7.69 -9.15
N ASP A 299 -12.77 -7.37 -9.71
CA ASP A 299 -13.09 -6.01 -10.15
C ASP A 299 -13.36 -5.11 -8.94
N ALA A 300 -13.14 -3.82 -9.10
CA ALA A 300 -13.31 -2.83 -8.05
C ALA A 300 -14.80 -2.57 -7.80
N THR A 301 -15.35 -3.28 -6.83
CA THR A 301 -16.70 -3.02 -6.30
C THR A 301 -16.57 -2.56 -4.84
N ALA A 302 -17.61 -1.93 -4.31
CA ALA A 302 -17.63 -1.52 -2.90
C ALA A 302 -17.38 -2.73 -1.98
N ASP A 303 -18.00 -3.87 -2.26
CA ASP A 303 -17.87 -5.11 -1.49
C ASP A 303 -16.54 -5.85 -1.71
N GLY A 304 -15.78 -5.46 -2.73
CA GLY A 304 -14.49 -6.09 -3.04
C GLY A 304 -13.43 -5.94 -1.95
N PHE A 305 -13.61 -4.98 -1.04
CA PHE A 305 -12.74 -4.76 0.12
C PHE A 305 -13.18 -5.51 1.38
N LEU A 306 -14.34 -6.16 1.38
CA LEU A 306 -14.81 -7.00 2.48
C LEU A 306 -14.14 -8.37 2.43
N VAL A 307 -13.93 -8.97 3.61
CA VAL A 307 -13.36 -10.31 3.75
C VAL A 307 -14.48 -11.30 4.06
N SER A 308 -14.56 -12.38 3.30
CA SER A 308 -15.52 -13.44 3.55
C SER A 308 -14.97 -14.47 4.54
N GLU A 309 -15.87 -15.15 5.26
CA GLU A 309 -15.51 -16.25 6.16
C GLU A 309 -14.78 -17.39 5.43
N GLN A 310 -15.11 -17.65 4.16
CA GLN A 310 -14.41 -18.65 3.36
C GLN A 310 -12.96 -18.24 3.06
N GLU A 311 -12.70 -16.95 2.80
CA GLU A 311 -11.34 -16.45 2.58
C GLU A 311 -10.49 -16.57 3.86
N ILE A 312 -11.08 -16.34 5.04
CA ILE A 312 -10.42 -16.53 6.33
C ILE A 312 -10.12 -18.03 6.55
N ALA A 313 -11.11 -18.89 6.32
CA ALA A 313 -10.94 -20.33 6.49
C ALA A 313 -9.85 -20.91 5.57
N ASP A 314 -9.83 -20.50 4.30
CA ASP A 314 -8.81 -20.91 3.33
C ASP A 314 -7.38 -20.50 3.78
N LEU A 315 -7.23 -19.31 4.37
CA LEU A 315 -5.95 -18.80 4.88
C LEU A 315 -5.51 -19.53 6.16
N ILE A 316 -6.44 -19.82 7.06
CA ILE A 316 -6.18 -20.61 8.27
C ILE A 316 -5.70 -22.03 7.89
N GLU A 317 -6.37 -22.66 6.92
CA GLU A 317 -5.98 -23.97 6.42
C GLU A 317 -4.56 -23.96 5.85
N GLU A 318 -4.21 -22.94 5.06
CA GLU A 318 -2.88 -22.79 4.50
C GLU A 318 -1.83 -22.54 5.60
N MET A 319 -2.14 -21.70 6.60
CA MET A 319 -1.24 -21.45 7.73
C MET A 319 -0.99 -22.72 8.56
N ASN A 320 -2.05 -23.48 8.89
CA ASN A 320 -1.96 -24.75 9.61
C ASN A 320 -1.24 -25.83 8.78
N HIS A 321 -1.29 -25.76 7.44
CA HIS A 321 -0.46 -26.63 6.61
C HIS A 321 1.03 -26.37 6.80
N HIS A 322 1.45 -25.10 6.89
CA HIS A 322 2.86 -24.73 7.07
C HIS A 322 3.35 -24.91 8.51
N PHE A 323 2.47 -24.68 9.49
CA PHE A 323 2.75 -24.76 10.92
C PHE A 323 1.68 -25.60 11.63
N PRO A 324 1.71 -26.95 11.48
CA PRO A 324 0.66 -27.82 12.01
C PRO A 324 0.47 -27.73 13.53
N ALA A 325 1.56 -27.44 14.26
CA ALA A 325 1.52 -27.35 15.72
C ALA A 325 0.76 -26.13 16.26
N LEU A 326 0.53 -25.10 15.44
CA LEU A 326 -0.17 -23.89 15.88
C LEU A 326 -1.69 -24.12 16.03
N HIS A 327 -2.27 -25.03 15.27
CA HIS A 327 -3.72 -25.36 15.32
C HIS A 327 -4.63 -24.12 15.33
N ILE A 328 -4.31 -23.11 14.50
CA ILE A 328 -5.07 -21.86 14.44
C ILE A 328 -6.50 -22.16 14.07
N ARG A 329 -7.46 -21.57 14.79
CA ARG A 329 -8.90 -21.68 14.61
C ARG A 329 -9.50 -20.31 14.28
N ARG A 330 -10.74 -20.30 13.81
CA ARG A 330 -11.45 -19.03 13.55
C ARG A 330 -11.50 -18.09 14.75
N GLY A 331 -11.64 -18.64 15.96
CA GLY A 331 -11.67 -17.86 17.21
C GLY A 331 -10.33 -17.19 17.59
N ASP A 332 -9.21 -17.59 16.99
CA ASP A 332 -7.91 -16.99 17.21
C ASP A 332 -7.67 -15.76 16.30
N VAL A 333 -8.57 -15.53 15.33
CA VAL A 333 -8.50 -14.40 14.40
C VAL A 333 -9.03 -13.14 15.09
N LEU A 334 -8.19 -12.15 15.24
CA LEU A 334 -8.53 -10.85 15.83
C LEU A 334 -9.31 -9.98 14.85
N TYR A 335 -8.78 -9.84 13.64
CA TYR A 335 -9.40 -9.15 12.51
C TYR A 335 -8.76 -9.56 11.18
N ALA A 336 -9.36 -9.17 10.09
CA ALA A 336 -8.83 -9.41 8.75
C ALA A 336 -9.06 -8.19 7.86
N TRP A 337 -8.25 -8.04 6.81
CA TRP A 337 -8.49 -6.99 5.82
C TRP A 337 -8.22 -7.48 4.41
N ALA A 338 -8.89 -6.86 3.46
CA ALA A 338 -8.65 -7.07 2.04
C ALA A 338 -8.23 -5.78 1.35
N GLY A 339 -7.36 -5.90 0.36
CA GLY A 339 -7.02 -4.84 -0.57
C GLY A 339 -7.13 -5.32 -2.01
N ILE A 340 -7.58 -4.45 -2.92
CA ILE A 340 -7.61 -4.76 -4.35
C ILE A 340 -6.45 -4.04 -5.01
N ARG A 341 -5.49 -4.80 -5.53
CA ARG A 341 -4.34 -4.23 -6.24
C ARG A 341 -4.73 -3.84 -7.66
N PRO A 342 -4.43 -2.60 -8.11
CA PRO A 342 -4.56 -2.23 -9.51
C PRO A 342 -3.43 -2.87 -10.32
N ARG A 343 -3.74 -3.90 -11.11
CA ARG A 343 -2.79 -4.51 -12.03
C ARG A 343 -3.10 -4.05 -13.44
N THR A 344 -2.07 -3.82 -14.25
CA THR A 344 -2.28 -3.37 -15.64
C THR A 344 -2.97 -4.45 -16.46
N ALA A 345 -4.10 -4.13 -17.08
CA ALA A 345 -4.78 -5.02 -18.01
C ALA A 345 -3.86 -5.29 -19.22
N ARG A 346 -3.65 -6.55 -19.55
CA ARG A 346 -2.75 -6.97 -20.61
C ARG A 346 -3.19 -8.28 -21.25
N ALA A 347 -3.17 -8.34 -22.57
CA ALA A 347 -3.44 -9.57 -23.30
C ALA A 347 -2.48 -10.70 -22.87
N GLY A 348 -3.02 -11.90 -22.68
CA GLY A 348 -2.27 -13.06 -22.18
C GLY A 348 -2.05 -13.10 -20.65
N PHE A 349 -2.54 -12.10 -19.89
CA PHE A 349 -2.47 -12.04 -18.43
C PHE A 349 -3.86 -11.81 -17.82
N PRO A 350 -4.67 -12.86 -17.62
CA PRO A 350 -6.04 -12.72 -17.08
C PRO A 350 -6.10 -12.04 -15.71
N ALA A 351 -5.07 -12.24 -14.88
CA ALA A 351 -4.93 -11.61 -13.58
C ALA A 351 -4.18 -10.26 -13.63
N GLY A 352 -4.02 -9.65 -14.81
CA GLY A 352 -3.24 -8.45 -15.04
C GLY A 352 -1.72 -8.67 -15.10
N GLY A 353 -1.03 -7.85 -15.88
CA GLY A 353 0.42 -7.90 -16.06
C GLY A 353 1.18 -7.44 -14.81
N PRO A 354 2.42 -7.92 -14.61
CA PRO A 354 3.31 -7.41 -13.57
C PRO A 354 3.83 -6.00 -13.91
N GLY A 355 4.22 -5.26 -12.86
CA GLY A 355 4.79 -3.92 -12.97
C GLY A 355 3.74 -2.83 -13.07
N SER A 356 4.20 -1.64 -13.41
CA SER A 356 3.37 -0.44 -13.53
C SER A 356 3.50 0.18 -14.92
N VAL A 357 2.46 0.88 -15.36
CA VAL A 357 2.43 1.57 -16.64
C VAL A 357 1.87 2.98 -16.44
N LEU A 358 2.60 3.97 -16.94
CA LEU A 358 2.09 5.31 -17.18
C LEU A 358 1.55 5.34 -18.62
N HIS A 359 0.25 5.45 -18.75
CA HIS A 359 -0.46 5.55 -20.03
C HIS A 359 -0.56 7.01 -20.42
N ASP A 360 0.05 7.38 -21.53
CA ASP A 360 -0.23 8.64 -22.21
C ASP A 360 -1.46 8.43 -23.11
N LEU A 361 -2.53 9.15 -22.84
CA LEU A 361 -3.80 8.98 -23.54
C LEU A 361 -3.95 9.91 -24.76
N THR A 362 -2.90 10.63 -25.13
CA THR A 362 -2.89 11.56 -26.26
C THR A 362 -3.26 10.87 -27.56
N ASP A 363 -2.64 9.72 -27.85
CA ASP A 363 -2.90 8.95 -29.07
C ASP A 363 -4.29 8.29 -29.09
N ARG A 364 -5.03 8.41 -27.96
CA ARG A 364 -6.40 7.92 -27.79
C ARG A 364 -7.44 9.05 -27.77
N GLY A 365 -7.07 10.22 -28.24
CA GLY A 365 -7.96 11.39 -28.32
C GLY A 365 -8.08 12.18 -27.01
N ALA A 366 -7.26 11.89 -26.00
CA ALA A 366 -7.25 12.59 -24.72
C ALA A 366 -5.87 13.26 -24.47
N PRO A 367 -5.51 14.31 -25.20
CA PRO A 367 -4.20 14.97 -25.08
C PRO A 367 -4.01 15.59 -23.69
N ASN A 368 -2.78 15.51 -23.15
CA ASN A 368 -2.40 15.93 -21.80
C ASN A 368 -3.20 15.20 -20.69
N CYS A 369 -3.74 14.02 -20.99
CA CYS A 369 -4.37 13.16 -20.02
C CYS A 369 -3.51 11.90 -19.84
N TYR A 370 -3.15 11.61 -18.61
CA TYR A 370 -2.33 10.49 -18.24
C TYR A 370 -3.10 9.59 -17.28
N ALA A 371 -2.96 8.26 -17.41
CA ALA A 371 -3.48 7.30 -16.45
C ALA A 371 -2.35 6.42 -15.92
N TYR A 372 -2.43 6.01 -14.66
CA TYR A 372 -1.41 5.15 -14.07
C TYR A 372 -2.03 3.87 -13.53
N THR A 373 -1.44 2.72 -13.91
CA THR A 373 -1.89 1.40 -13.45
C THR A 373 -0.75 0.57 -12.90
N GLY A 374 -1.06 -0.35 -12.00
CA GLY A 374 -0.09 -1.26 -11.40
C GLY A 374 0.84 -0.58 -10.39
N GLY A 375 1.94 -1.26 -10.10
CA GLY A 375 2.95 -0.81 -9.16
C GLY A 375 2.70 -1.25 -7.72
N LEU A 376 3.79 -1.22 -6.94
CA LEU A 376 3.79 -1.45 -5.50
C LEU A 376 3.90 -0.11 -4.79
N LEU A 377 3.42 -0.02 -3.54
CA LEU A 377 3.55 1.21 -2.77
C LEU A 377 5.01 1.69 -2.70
N MET A 378 5.98 0.79 -2.54
CA MET A 378 7.40 1.13 -2.50
C MET A 378 7.90 1.87 -3.76
N THR A 379 7.22 1.75 -4.90
CA THR A 379 7.58 2.41 -6.17
C THR A 379 6.89 3.76 -6.38
N HIS A 380 6.13 4.27 -5.39
CA HIS A 380 5.35 5.50 -5.53
C HIS A 380 6.19 6.72 -5.92
N ARG A 381 7.42 6.86 -5.37
CA ARG A 381 8.33 7.97 -5.71
C ARG A 381 8.81 7.91 -7.15
N HIS A 382 9.06 6.70 -7.64
CA HIS A 382 9.38 6.49 -9.06
C HIS A 382 8.20 6.89 -9.95
N ALA A 383 7.00 6.46 -9.60
CA ALA A 383 5.78 6.81 -10.34
C ALA A 383 5.54 8.32 -10.35
N GLY A 384 5.63 8.99 -9.19
CA GLY A 384 5.46 10.44 -9.10
C GLY A 384 6.45 11.21 -9.96
N ARG A 385 7.73 10.81 -9.96
CA ARG A 385 8.76 11.39 -10.83
C ARG A 385 8.45 11.18 -12.31
N ALA A 386 8.07 9.95 -12.70
CA ALA A 386 7.74 9.64 -14.09
C ALA A 386 6.54 10.47 -14.58
N ILE A 387 5.51 10.61 -13.75
CA ILE A 387 4.33 11.44 -14.06
C ILE A 387 4.73 12.91 -14.22
N ALA A 388 5.48 13.47 -13.28
CA ALA A 388 5.91 14.87 -13.36
C ALA A 388 6.78 15.13 -14.61
N THR A 389 7.66 14.19 -14.96
CA THR A 389 8.47 14.28 -16.19
C THR A 389 7.60 14.25 -17.44
N ALA A 390 6.58 13.37 -17.50
CA ALA A 390 5.69 13.28 -18.66
C ALA A 390 4.84 14.56 -18.82
N VAL A 391 4.31 15.09 -17.73
CA VAL A 391 3.55 16.35 -17.74
C VAL A 391 4.42 17.51 -18.22
N ALA A 392 5.67 17.61 -17.72
CA ALA A 392 6.61 18.68 -18.06
C ALA A 392 6.99 18.74 -19.57
N GLN A 393 6.80 17.65 -20.29
CA GLN A 393 7.03 17.63 -21.75
C GLN A 393 6.00 18.45 -22.53
N ARG A 394 4.82 18.71 -21.95
CA ARG A 394 3.69 19.34 -22.66
C ARG A 394 3.07 20.55 -21.95
N VAL A 395 3.27 20.66 -20.66
CA VAL A 395 2.74 21.76 -19.85
C VAL A 395 3.92 22.43 -19.15
N ALA A 396 4.03 23.74 -19.29
CA ALA A 396 5.02 24.53 -18.58
C ALA A 396 4.53 24.77 -17.13
N PRO A 397 5.41 24.67 -16.12
CA PRO A 397 5.06 25.00 -14.74
C PRO A 397 4.84 26.51 -14.60
N SER A 398 3.89 26.89 -13.75
CA SER A 398 3.53 28.30 -13.50
C SER A 398 4.37 28.94 -12.38
N ARG A 399 5.19 28.16 -11.65
CA ARG A 399 6.01 28.60 -10.51
C ARG A 399 7.42 28.05 -10.63
N SER A 400 8.34 28.58 -9.82
CA SER A 400 9.71 28.05 -9.73
C SER A 400 9.75 26.67 -9.05
N ALA A 401 10.62 25.79 -9.55
CA ALA A 401 10.82 24.48 -8.99
C ALA A 401 11.54 24.52 -7.64
N ARG A 402 11.25 23.54 -6.79
CA ARG A 402 11.87 23.29 -5.47
C ARG A 402 12.30 21.83 -5.38
N PRO A 403 13.21 21.46 -4.47
CA PRO A 403 13.49 20.06 -4.18
C PRO A 403 12.24 19.31 -3.72
N VAL A 404 12.08 18.06 -4.15
CA VAL A 404 10.98 17.21 -3.70
C VAL A 404 11.25 16.75 -2.26
N PRO A 405 10.41 17.08 -1.28
CA PRO A 405 10.60 16.65 0.10
C PRO A 405 10.13 15.19 0.28
N TYR A 406 10.92 14.40 1.00
CA TYR A 406 10.62 13.00 1.35
C TYR A 406 10.68 12.71 2.84
N ALA A 407 11.10 13.70 3.65
CA ALA A 407 11.23 13.52 5.09
C ALA A 407 9.89 13.08 5.73
N ALA A 408 9.98 12.16 6.67
CA ALA A 408 8.82 11.78 7.47
C ALA A 408 8.34 12.97 8.30
N ARG A 409 7.06 13.30 8.21
CA ARG A 409 6.48 14.34 9.06
C ARG A 409 6.31 13.78 10.47
N GLN A 410 6.75 14.56 11.45
CA GLN A 410 6.60 14.25 12.85
C GLN A 410 5.52 15.15 13.47
N PHE A 411 4.86 14.67 14.50
CA PHE A 411 4.05 15.54 15.35
C PHE A 411 4.96 16.47 16.18
N PRO A 412 4.48 17.65 16.56
CA PRO A 412 5.23 18.52 17.48
C PRO A 412 5.55 17.78 18.79
N THR A 413 6.77 17.95 19.29
CA THR A 413 7.24 17.29 20.53
C THR A 413 6.75 17.96 21.81
N GLU A 414 6.05 19.08 21.73
CA GLU A 414 5.48 19.79 22.88
C GLU A 414 4.21 19.09 23.41
N HIS A 415 4.41 17.95 24.03
CA HIS A 415 3.33 17.08 24.50
C HIS A 415 3.12 17.25 25.99
N ASN A 416 2.25 18.17 26.38
CA ASN A 416 1.75 18.29 27.76
C ASN A 416 0.44 17.52 28.01
N MET A 417 -0.05 16.79 27.00
CA MET A 417 -1.31 16.03 27.12
C MET A 417 -1.03 14.54 27.28
N PRO A 418 -1.85 13.82 28.06
CA PRO A 418 -1.66 12.40 28.30
C PRO A 418 -1.80 11.56 27.02
N ALA A 419 -1.34 10.32 27.08
CA ALA A 419 -1.66 9.30 26.10
C ALA A 419 -3.18 9.12 26.02
N ILE A 420 -3.69 8.74 24.85
CA ILE A 420 -5.13 8.54 24.64
C ILE A 420 -5.68 7.33 25.41
N GLY A 421 -4.82 6.42 25.84
CA GLY A 421 -5.17 5.26 26.65
C GLY A 421 -3.93 4.47 27.05
N GLU A 422 -4.06 3.60 28.05
CA GLU A 422 -2.96 2.80 28.59
C GLU A 422 -2.32 1.88 27.54
N HIS A 423 -3.12 1.36 26.60
CA HIS A 423 -2.63 0.51 25.51
C HIS A 423 -1.93 1.27 24.40
N TYR A 424 -1.93 2.61 24.42
CA TYR A 424 -1.40 3.47 23.36
C TYR A 424 -0.47 4.56 23.91
N PRO A 425 0.59 4.18 24.66
CA PRO A 425 1.44 5.15 25.35
C PRO A 425 2.21 6.09 24.40
N SER A 426 2.34 5.72 23.13
CA SER A 426 3.04 6.51 22.11
C SER A 426 2.12 7.48 21.33
N VAL A 427 0.82 7.50 21.62
CA VAL A 427 -0.15 8.37 20.93
C VAL A 427 -0.80 9.29 21.97
N SER A 428 -0.44 10.56 21.93
CA SER A 428 -0.97 11.55 22.85
C SER A 428 -2.26 12.20 22.32
N VAL A 429 -3.06 12.76 23.22
CA VAL A 429 -4.21 13.60 22.84
C VAL A 429 -3.76 14.79 21.99
N SER A 430 -2.54 15.32 22.21
CA SER A 430 -1.97 16.39 21.38
C SER A 430 -1.79 15.97 19.93
N ASP A 431 -1.39 14.71 19.68
CA ASP A 431 -1.21 14.20 18.30
C ASP A 431 -2.55 14.15 17.55
N LEU A 432 -3.61 13.68 18.23
CA LEU A 432 -4.95 13.65 17.66
C LEU A 432 -5.42 15.07 17.29
N ARG A 433 -5.26 16.00 18.21
CA ARG A 433 -5.68 17.40 18.04
C ARG A 433 -4.89 18.08 16.93
N HIS A 434 -3.56 17.89 16.90
CA HIS A 434 -2.71 18.40 15.81
C HIS A 434 -3.13 17.86 14.44
N ALA A 435 -3.36 16.56 14.34
CA ALA A 435 -3.80 15.93 13.09
C ALA A 435 -5.13 16.51 12.60
N CYS A 436 -6.11 16.67 13.49
CA CYS A 436 -7.42 17.26 13.16
C CYS A 436 -7.29 18.72 12.69
N ALA A 437 -6.42 19.51 13.33
CA ALA A 437 -6.23 20.92 12.98
C ALA A 437 -5.48 21.13 11.67
N HIS A 438 -4.54 20.22 11.30
CA HIS A 438 -3.56 20.52 10.26
C HIS A 438 -3.49 19.50 9.11
N GLU A 439 -4.13 18.33 9.20
CA GLU A 439 -3.92 17.23 8.27
C GLU A 439 -5.18 16.75 7.55
N GLN A 440 -6.18 17.64 7.40
CA GLN A 440 -7.42 17.38 6.64
C GLN A 440 -8.17 16.12 7.09
N VAL A 441 -8.43 16.00 8.37
CA VAL A 441 -9.28 14.97 8.94
C VAL A 441 -10.74 15.37 8.76
N HIS A 442 -11.59 14.46 8.29
CA HIS A 442 -13.04 14.66 8.17
C HIS A 442 -13.82 13.71 9.09
N THR A 443 -13.32 12.50 9.31
CA THR A 443 -13.98 11.46 10.09
C THR A 443 -13.04 10.92 11.17
N LEU A 444 -13.61 10.25 12.18
CA LEU A 444 -12.81 9.55 13.17
C LEU A 444 -11.96 8.43 12.54
N GLU A 445 -12.44 7.77 11.47
CA GLU A 445 -11.70 6.76 10.74
C GLU A 445 -10.43 7.33 10.08
N ASP A 446 -10.51 8.54 9.50
CA ASP A 446 -9.33 9.21 8.92
C ASP A 446 -8.26 9.41 9.99
N LEU A 447 -8.68 9.87 11.17
CA LEU A 447 -7.80 10.10 12.31
C LEU A 447 -7.13 8.79 12.74
N MET A 448 -7.94 7.79 13.07
CA MET A 448 -7.51 6.55 13.75
C MET A 448 -6.60 5.67 12.89
N PHE A 449 -6.86 5.56 11.58
CA PHE A 449 -6.07 4.73 10.67
C PHE A 449 -4.92 5.47 9.99
N ARG A 450 -5.13 6.74 9.64
CA ARG A 450 -4.27 7.43 8.65
C ARG A 450 -3.51 8.63 9.20
N ARG A 451 -3.93 9.18 10.36
CA ARG A 451 -3.21 10.31 11.00
C ARG A 451 -2.54 9.90 12.30
N VAL A 452 -3.14 8.96 13.04
CA VAL A 452 -2.51 8.25 14.17
C VAL A 452 -2.66 6.75 13.96
N ARG A 453 -1.72 5.95 14.48
CA ARG A 453 -1.65 4.51 14.15
C ARG A 453 -2.52 3.62 15.06
N LEU A 454 -3.65 4.12 15.53
CA LEU A 454 -4.53 3.38 16.46
C LEU A 454 -5.33 2.28 15.76
N GLY A 455 -5.81 2.52 14.53
CA GLY A 455 -6.65 1.60 13.77
C GLY A 455 -5.94 0.28 13.37
N TRP A 456 -4.62 0.18 13.54
CA TRP A 456 -3.85 -1.03 13.22
C TRP A 456 -3.29 -1.73 14.46
N SER A 457 -3.77 -1.39 15.64
CA SER A 457 -3.48 -2.08 16.89
C SER A 457 -4.34 -3.35 17.04
N GLU A 458 -4.13 -4.10 18.11
CA GLU A 458 -4.88 -5.31 18.43
C GLU A 458 -6.39 -5.07 18.50
N ARG A 459 -6.79 -3.98 19.16
CA ARG A 459 -8.19 -3.59 19.32
C ARG A 459 -8.66 -2.58 18.28
N MET A 460 -7.79 -2.29 17.32
CA MET A 460 -8.04 -1.30 16.26
C MET A 460 -8.49 0.07 16.80
N GLY A 461 -8.12 0.42 18.03
CA GLY A 461 -8.53 1.65 18.72
C GLY A 461 -10.02 1.72 19.09
N ALA A 462 -10.76 0.61 19.02
CA ALA A 462 -12.18 0.58 19.37
C ALA A 462 -12.42 0.95 20.83
N ASP A 463 -11.52 0.56 21.72
CA ASP A 463 -11.56 0.82 23.17
C ASP A 463 -11.36 2.30 23.54
N VAL A 464 -10.75 3.10 22.67
CA VAL A 464 -10.53 4.54 22.89
C VAL A 464 -11.28 5.43 21.89
N ALA A 465 -12.14 4.86 21.04
CA ALA A 465 -12.84 5.61 19.99
C ALA A 465 -13.66 6.79 20.52
N HIS A 466 -14.42 6.60 21.61
CA HIS A 466 -15.23 7.65 22.24
C HIS A 466 -14.34 8.74 22.87
N ASP A 467 -13.24 8.37 23.51
CA ASP A 467 -12.32 9.32 24.12
C ASP A 467 -11.58 10.12 23.03
N ALA A 468 -11.18 9.46 21.93
CA ALA A 468 -10.58 10.14 20.79
C ALA A 468 -11.55 11.14 20.14
N ALA A 469 -12.80 10.74 19.89
CA ALA A 469 -13.81 11.63 19.33
C ALA A 469 -14.09 12.83 20.25
N ARG A 470 -14.17 12.59 21.57
CA ARG A 470 -14.35 13.65 22.58
C ARG A 470 -13.17 14.62 22.60
N ALA A 471 -11.94 14.09 22.51
CA ALA A 471 -10.71 14.87 22.58
C ALA A 471 -10.52 15.85 21.42
N VAL A 472 -11.15 15.60 20.26
CA VAL A 472 -11.01 16.42 19.06
C VAL A 472 -12.27 17.16 18.64
N ARG A 473 -13.38 16.99 19.35
CA ARG A 473 -14.70 17.48 18.94
C ARG A 473 -14.77 18.98 18.67
N ASP A 474 -14.09 19.78 19.50
CA ASP A 474 -14.04 21.23 19.37
C ASP A 474 -13.31 21.67 18.09
N ILE A 475 -12.22 21.01 17.75
CA ILE A 475 -11.46 21.27 16.51
C ILE A 475 -12.26 20.84 15.29
N MET A 476 -12.95 19.70 15.40
CA MET A 476 -13.76 19.16 14.30
C MET A 476 -15.13 19.85 14.14
N GLY A 477 -15.50 20.73 15.07
CA GLY A 477 -16.82 21.37 15.09
C GLY A 477 -17.97 20.39 15.33
N TRP A 478 -17.72 19.26 16.01
CA TRP A 478 -18.76 18.28 16.31
C TRP A 478 -19.54 18.65 17.59
N SER A 479 -20.85 18.47 17.58
CA SER A 479 -21.63 18.45 18.79
C SER A 479 -21.28 17.22 19.65
N ALA A 480 -21.76 17.14 20.88
CA ALA A 480 -21.54 15.95 21.71
C ALA A 480 -22.13 14.68 21.05
N GLU A 481 -23.33 14.80 20.50
CA GLU A 481 -24.05 13.73 19.80
C GLU A 481 -23.31 13.33 18.50
N ALA A 482 -22.80 14.30 17.74
CA ALA A 482 -22.01 14.02 16.54
C ALA A 482 -20.71 13.29 16.86
N ALA A 483 -20.02 13.65 17.95
CA ALA A 483 -18.81 12.95 18.38
C ALA A 483 -19.10 11.49 18.79
N ILE A 484 -20.20 11.23 19.50
CA ILE A 484 -20.66 9.88 19.82
C ILE A 484 -20.96 9.10 18.52
N ALA A 485 -21.73 9.71 17.60
CA ALA A 485 -22.06 9.08 16.33
C ALA A 485 -20.81 8.74 15.49
N GLN A 486 -19.76 9.57 15.51
CA GLN A 486 -18.48 9.28 14.86
C GLN A 486 -17.79 8.08 15.51
N ALA A 487 -17.77 7.96 16.83
CA ALA A 487 -17.19 6.84 17.54
C ALA A 487 -17.96 5.54 17.29
N ASP A 488 -19.28 5.58 17.40
CA ASP A 488 -20.16 4.41 17.14
C ASP A 488 -20.04 3.95 15.68
N GLY A 489 -20.03 4.90 14.73
CA GLY A 489 -19.85 4.63 13.32
C GLY A 489 -18.50 3.99 13.01
N TYR A 490 -17.43 4.46 13.65
CA TYR A 490 -16.09 3.86 13.55
C TYR A 490 -16.08 2.41 14.04
N VAL A 491 -16.57 2.16 15.25
CA VAL A 491 -16.64 0.80 15.84
C VAL A 491 -17.51 -0.14 14.99
N ALA A 492 -18.65 0.34 14.50
CA ALA A 492 -19.51 -0.42 13.60
C ALA A 492 -18.78 -0.77 12.28
N GLY A 493 -18.03 0.20 11.73
CA GLY A 493 -17.17 0.00 10.55
C GLY A 493 -16.11 -1.08 10.77
N LEU A 494 -15.44 -1.09 11.93
CA LEU A 494 -14.45 -2.11 12.27
C LEU A 494 -15.04 -3.52 12.26
N ARG A 495 -16.22 -3.70 12.83
CA ARG A 495 -16.92 -4.99 12.84
C ARG A 495 -17.32 -5.44 11.44
N ARG A 496 -17.85 -4.53 10.63
CA ARG A 496 -18.32 -4.81 9.28
C ARG A 496 -17.16 -5.09 8.31
N ASP A 497 -16.12 -4.25 8.31
CA ASP A 497 -15.11 -4.22 7.26
C ASP A 497 -13.86 -5.07 7.60
N TYR A 498 -13.64 -5.31 8.89
CA TYR A 498 -12.48 -6.02 9.39
C TYR A 498 -12.83 -7.26 10.21
N GLY A 499 -14.11 -7.49 10.53
CA GLY A 499 -14.53 -8.62 11.34
C GLY A 499 -13.97 -8.58 12.76
N LEU A 500 -13.72 -7.37 13.31
CA LEU A 500 -13.23 -7.23 14.68
C LEU A 500 -14.20 -7.89 15.65
N SER A 501 -13.69 -8.84 16.43
CA SER A 501 -14.47 -9.48 17.49
C SER A 501 -14.80 -8.49 18.60
N ALA A 502 -15.96 -8.67 19.22
CA ALA A 502 -16.45 -7.79 20.29
C ALA A 502 -15.60 -7.93 21.56
#